data_eb363340e751a5c7e8c4bc2eee4e1dec
#
_entry.id   eb363340e751a5c7e8c4bc2eee4e1dec
#
_cell.length_a   1.000
_cell.length_b   1.000
_cell.length_c   1.000
_cell.angle_alpha   90.00
_cell.angle_beta   90.00
_cell.angle_gamma   90.00
#
_symmetry.space_group_name_H-M   'P 1'
#
loop_
_entity.id
_entity.type
_entity.pdbx_description
1 polymer ?
#
loop_
_entity_poly.entity_id
_entity_poly.type
_entity_poly.pdbx_seq_one_letter_code
_entity_poly.pdbx_strand_id
1 'polypeptide(L)'
;MSSAAVSAPVLSPRSRQSLFTQPALRGLGEAEREHVAGFFRETSLAKGETIYQAGDEADALYLVVAGAVDVVDGMRSVARYGPGEVFGEAVLVPGERRAVTTRVALDAVLVLLPRESLARLLELYPSLHERVAALLGRRLKEAVRIVGGGARRPSEIVVLEGWTSGGERRAFVEALAGAVEGELGRGVSIVTVASPGATSAITVRGDRPDAIVAAEARDGGALRDRVAAELATRAAQAPVVLLELDGDLGGPGPALSLLADTVLVRIDGQPPGHWDTDSRRVAFVQDERTQARSALSANKIVTLHADAAARARALARLARYLTRRSVGVALGSGAAWGLAHIGVLEVLERERIPVDVIAGASMGAIVGAHYALGFSPARLAEIATSVQRVVDFVRILPRLLYLAADFNLARPGLFAGNHFQRVLESLAPIKGRTFADLETPFRAVATDIATGARVEVADGDLSDAMRASFSAPWIFSPFRIGEHVLVDGGMSDPVPAETVRSMGADIVIGVNVVPPVYPAAQSPLEAVLRLFARASPIETREDARLPNSFDVVVRILQIMQHELGNDRAGEVDVLVNPDLRTFWVLEFWSAAGIIEQGRHAAEAALPTIRAKLDELHREGP
;
A
#
# COMPACT_ATOMS: atom_id res chain seq x y z
N MET A 1 -22.73 54.61 4.32
CA MET A 1 -21.45 54.72 5.03
C MET A 1 -20.49 53.79 4.35
N SER A 2 -19.50 54.35 3.77
CA SER A 2 -18.27 53.88 3.14
C SER A 2 -18.29 52.47 2.50
N SER A 3 -18.62 52.42 1.21
CA SER A 3 -18.31 51.38 0.29
C SER A 3 -16.80 51.41 0.06
N ALA A 4 -16.08 50.51 0.73
CA ALA A 4 -14.71 50.20 0.33
C ALA A 4 -14.78 49.43 -0.98
N ALA A 5 -14.44 50.05 -2.10
CA ALA A 5 -14.21 49.41 -3.36
C ALA A 5 -13.07 48.40 -3.17
N VAL A 6 -13.40 47.14 -3.11
CA VAL A 6 -12.42 46.05 -3.19
C VAL A 6 -11.85 46.11 -4.60
N SER A 7 -10.64 46.63 -4.73
CA SER A 7 -9.83 46.59 -5.93
C SER A 7 -9.80 45.15 -6.44
N ALA A 8 -10.28 44.91 -7.66
CA ALA A 8 -10.19 43.59 -8.29
C ALA A 8 -8.72 43.14 -8.30
N PRO A 9 -8.40 41.92 -7.89
CA PRO A 9 -7.03 41.42 -7.86
C PRO A 9 -6.46 41.45 -9.29
N VAL A 10 -5.45 42.26 -9.52
CA VAL A 10 -4.76 42.40 -10.83
C VAL A 10 -3.94 41.12 -11.01
N LEU A 11 -4.18 40.38 -12.12
CA LEU A 11 -3.36 39.22 -12.46
C LEU A 11 -1.88 39.62 -12.58
N SER A 12 -0.98 38.76 -12.05
CA SER A 12 0.46 38.95 -12.22
C SER A 12 0.87 38.90 -13.70
N PRO A 13 1.99 39.49 -14.10
CA PRO A 13 2.48 39.44 -15.50
C PRO A 13 2.61 38.00 -16.02
N ARG A 14 3.05 37.08 -15.18
CA ARG A 14 3.18 35.65 -15.48
C ARG A 14 1.81 34.99 -15.74
N SER A 15 0.84 35.28 -14.90
CA SER A 15 -0.52 34.77 -15.03
C SER A 15 -1.21 35.31 -16.28
N ARG A 16 -1.02 36.59 -16.61
CA ARG A 16 -1.49 37.19 -17.89
C ARG A 16 -0.86 36.50 -19.10
N GLN A 17 0.45 36.27 -19.08
CA GLN A 17 1.14 35.58 -20.17
C GLN A 17 0.60 34.16 -20.34
N SER A 18 0.48 33.39 -19.26
CA SER A 18 -0.06 32.03 -19.28
C SER A 18 -1.51 31.99 -19.79
N LEU A 19 -2.35 32.94 -19.36
CA LEU A 19 -3.75 33.03 -19.76
C LEU A 19 -3.89 33.27 -21.28
N PHE A 20 -3.15 34.23 -21.85
CA PHE A 20 -3.27 34.60 -23.27
C PHE A 20 -2.52 33.68 -24.24
N THR A 21 -1.76 32.71 -23.73
CA THR A 21 -1.26 31.60 -24.54
C THR A 21 -2.33 30.51 -24.77
N GLN A 22 -3.43 30.53 -24.00
CA GLN A 22 -4.52 29.57 -24.16
C GLN A 22 -5.16 29.67 -25.56
N PRO A 23 -5.41 28.50 -26.23
CA PRO A 23 -5.97 28.48 -27.58
C PRO A 23 -7.31 29.23 -27.71
N ALA A 24 -8.15 29.18 -26.66
CA ALA A 24 -9.44 29.84 -26.62
C ALA A 24 -9.32 31.39 -26.69
N LEU A 25 -8.23 31.96 -26.19
CA LEU A 25 -8.01 33.41 -26.09
C LEU A 25 -7.01 33.96 -27.11
N ARG A 26 -6.48 33.11 -28.00
CA ARG A 26 -5.58 33.56 -29.08
C ARG A 26 -6.33 34.47 -30.06
N GLY A 27 -5.63 35.53 -30.50
CA GLY A 27 -6.17 36.46 -31.50
C GLY A 27 -7.00 37.61 -30.93
N LEU A 28 -7.14 37.72 -29.61
CA LEU A 28 -7.70 38.94 -29.00
C LEU A 28 -6.73 40.12 -29.14
N GLY A 29 -7.26 41.29 -29.46
CA GLY A 29 -6.53 42.55 -29.47
C GLY A 29 -6.09 42.99 -28.07
N GLU A 30 -5.17 43.94 -27.96
CA GLU A 30 -4.59 44.34 -26.66
C GLU A 30 -5.67 44.90 -25.70
N ALA A 31 -6.57 45.74 -26.21
CA ALA A 31 -7.69 46.28 -25.42
C ALA A 31 -8.69 45.20 -24.99
N GLU A 32 -8.94 44.19 -25.84
CA GLU A 32 -9.79 43.05 -25.49
C GLU A 32 -9.13 42.18 -24.43
N ARG A 33 -7.82 41.96 -24.51
CA ARG A 33 -7.07 41.19 -23.49
C ARG A 33 -7.14 41.84 -22.12
N GLU A 34 -7.01 43.17 -22.05
CA GLU A 34 -7.10 43.91 -20.79
C GLU A 34 -8.50 43.76 -20.18
N HIS A 35 -9.56 43.88 -20.99
CA HIS A 35 -10.92 43.70 -20.54
C HIS A 35 -11.22 42.23 -20.12
N VAL A 36 -10.77 41.25 -20.91
CA VAL A 36 -10.93 39.82 -20.64
C VAL A 36 -10.18 39.42 -19.37
N ALA A 37 -8.98 39.94 -19.11
CA ALA A 37 -8.23 39.68 -17.88
C ALA A 37 -9.02 40.04 -16.61
N GLY A 38 -9.88 41.06 -16.67
CA GLY A 38 -10.71 41.48 -15.55
C GLY A 38 -11.76 40.47 -15.09
N PHE A 39 -12.07 39.42 -15.88
CA PHE A 39 -12.98 38.33 -15.48
C PHE A 39 -12.30 37.24 -14.68
N PHE A 40 -10.99 37.21 -14.66
CA PHE A 40 -10.19 36.17 -14.00
C PHE A 40 -9.64 36.64 -12.66
N ARG A 41 -9.40 35.69 -11.76
CA ARG A 41 -8.78 35.92 -10.46
C ARG A 41 -7.55 35.02 -10.34
N GLU A 42 -6.53 35.50 -9.63
CA GLU A 42 -5.33 34.74 -9.29
C GLU A 42 -5.40 34.27 -7.84
N THR A 43 -5.00 33.05 -7.58
CA THR A 43 -4.85 32.49 -6.24
C THR A 43 -3.59 31.64 -6.14
N SER A 44 -2.97 31.62 -4.98
CA SER A 44 -1.83 30.77 -4.65
C SER A 44 -2.24 29.80 -3.58
N LEU A 45 -1.97 28.52 -3.79
CA LEU A 45 -2.35 27.42 -2.91
C LEU A 45 -1.13 26.58 -2.60
N ALA A 46 -1.01 26.16 -1.33
CA ALA A 46 0.08 25.31 -0.89
C ALA A 46 -0.18 23.83 -1.22
N LYS A 47 0.87 23.03 -1.29
CA LYS A 47 0.79 21.58 -1.48
C LYS A 47 -0.12 20.95 -0.41
N GLY A 48 -0.99 20.05 -0.84
CA GLY A 48 -1.96 19.34 -0.01
C GLY A 48 -3.30 20.04 0.14
N GLU A 49 -3.42 21.33 -0.21
CA GLU A 49 -4.70 22.03 -0.16
C GLU A 49 -5.68 21.47 -1.19
N THR A 50 -6.94 21.30 -0.77
CA THR A 50 -8.02 20.83 -1.64
C THR A 50 -8.64 22.03 -2.35
N ILE A 51 -8.74 21.97 -3.69
CA ILE A 51 -9.32 23.02 -4.49
C ILE A 51 -10.85 22.87 -4.50
N TYR A 52 -11.34 21.64 -4.75
CA TYR A 52 -12.75 21.24 -4.62
C TYR A 52 -12.86 19.73 -4.39
N GLN A 53 -13.98 19.29 -3.83
CA GLN A 53 -14.27 17.87 -3.58
C GLN A 53 -15.32 17.32 -4.55
N ALA A 54 -15.31 15.99 -4.74
CA ALA A 54 -16.39 15.32 -5.46
C ALA A 54 -17.73 15.61 -4.78
N GLY A 55 -18.72 15.97 -5.58
CA GLY A 55 -20.06 16.38 -5.10
C GLY A 55 -20.23 17.87 -4.85
N ASP A 56 -19.17 18.67 -4.80
CA ASP A 56 -19.25 20.12 -4.70
C ASP A 56 -19.95 20.73 -5.92
N GLU A 57 -20.53 21.92 -5.76
CA GLU A 57 -21.05 22.68 -6.87
C GLU A 57 -19.90 23.19 -7.75
N ALA A 58 -20.03 23.04 -9.07
CA ALA A 58 -19.00 23.50 -9.98
C ALA A 58 -19.08 25.04 -10.12
N ASP A 59 -18.17 25.73 -9.48
CA ASP A 59 -18.16 27.19 -9.28
C ASP A 59 -17.21 27.96 -10.20
N ALA A 60 -16.11 27.35 -10.66
CA ALA A 60 -15.08 28.00 -11.46
C ALA A 60 -14.37 27.03 -12.42
N LEU A 61 -13.76 27.59 -13.47
CA LEU A 61 -12.76 26.96 -14.32
C LEU A 61 -11.37 27.42 -13.86
N TYR A 62 -10.38 26.56 -13.91
CA TYR A 62 -9.04 26.81 -13.40
C TYR A 62 -7.98 26.59 -14.48
N LEU A 63 -6.96 27.48 -14.52
CA LEU A 63 -5.75 27.35 -15.31
C LEU A 63 -4.54 27.26 -14.35
N VAL A 64 -3.71 26.24 -14.50
CA VAL A 64 -2.46 26.12 -13.76
C VAL A 64 -1.43 27.06 -14.38
N VAL A 65 -0.91 28.04 -13.62
CA VAL A 65 0.14 28.96 -14.05
C VAL A 65 1.51 28.46 -13.61
N ALA A 66 1.57 27.90 -12.40
CA ALA A 66 2.76 27.29 -11.81
C ALA A 66 2.34 26.15 -10.88
N GLY A 67 3.26 25.24 -10.58
CA GLY A 67 2.99 24.10 -9.72
C GLY A 67 2.26 22.97 -10.41
N ALA A 68 1.55 22.16 -9.64
CA ALA A 68 0.76 21.02 -10.15
C ALA A 68 -0.46 20.74 -9.28
N VAL A 69 -1.51 20.18 -9.91
CA VAL A 69 -2.77 19.83 -9.27
C VAL A 69 -3.10 18.39 -9.61
N ASP A 70 -3.41 17.56 -8.60
CA ASP A 70 -3.83 16.18 -8.76
C ASP A 70 -5.35 16.05 -8.75
N VAL A 71 -5.85 15.19 -9.63
CA VAL A 71 -7.20 14.63 -9.55
C VAL A 71 -7.12 13.38 -8.67
N VAL A 72 -7.95 13.32 -7.63
CA VAL A 72 -7.87 12.26 -6.61
C VAL A 72 -9.19 11.48 -6.59
N ASP A 73 -9.07 10.16 -6.59
CA ASP A 73 -10.17 9.24 -6.29
C ASP A 73 -9.80 8.48 -5.01
N GLY A 74 -10.51 8.81 -3.91
CA GLY A 74 -10.13 8.38 -2.57
C GLY A 74 -8.73 8.90 -2.19
N MET A 75 -7.81 7.98 -1.90
CA MET A 75 -6.40 8.31 -1.60
C MET A 75 -5.48 8.24 -2.83
N ARG A 76 -6.01 7.93 -4.01
CA ARG A 76 -5.23 7.67 -5.23
C ARG A 76 -5.27 8.87 -6.17
N SER A 77 -4.11 9.38 -6.59
CA SER A 77 -4.02 10.33 -7.71
C SER A 77 -4.23 9.58 -9.02
N VAL A 78 -5.21 10.03 -9.81
CA VAL A 78 -5.59 9.42 -11.10
C VAL A 78 -5.15 10.25 -12.29
N ALA A 79 -4.90 11.55 -12.11
CA ALA A 79 -4.35 12.44 -13.12
C ALA A 79 -3.67 13.65 -12.46
N ARG A 80 -2.74 14.28 -13.18
CA ARG A 80 -2.06 15.51 -12.73
C ARG A 80 -2.12 16.58 -13.81
N TYR A 81 -2.44 17.79 -13.41
CA TYR A 81 -2.42 18.98 -14.26
C TYR A 81 -1.22 19.86 -13.90
N GLY A 82 -0.45 20.23 -14.93
CA GLY A 82 0.72 21.10 -14.84
C GLY A 82 0.51 22.48 -15.47
N PRO A 83 1.57 23.32 -15.52
CA PRO A 83 1.49 24.66 -16.08
C PRO A 83 0.96 24.71 -17.52
N GLY A 84 0.00 25.59 -17.78
CA GLY A 84 -0.68 25.73 -19.06
C GLY A 84 -1.92 24.85 -19.23
N GLU A 85 -2.19 23.94 -18.30
CA GLU A 85 -3.37 23.08 -18.37
C GLU A 85 -4.57 23.70 -17.65
N VAL A 86 -5.77 23.42 -18.20
CA VAL A 86 -7.06 23.91 -17.69
C VAL A 86 -7.84 22.75 -17.13
N PHE A 87 -8.50 22.91 -15.99
CA PHE A 87 -9.35 21.90 -15.35
C PHE A 87 -10.59 22.53 -14.70
N GLY A 88 -11.54 21.70 -14.26
CA GLY A 88 -12.78 22.17 -13.63
C GLY A 88 -13.90 22.48 -14.63
N GLU A 89 -13.88 21.83 -15.78
CA GLU A 89 -14.82 22.00 -16.91
C GLU A 89 -16.28 21.74 -16.57
N ALA A 90 -16.59 21.05 -15.48
CA ALA A 90 -17.99 20.86 -15.01
C ALA A 90 -18.72 22.21 -14.81
N VAL A 91 -18.00 23.32 -14.59
CA VAL A 91 -18.59 24.67 -14.49
C VAL A 91 -19.33 25.11 -15.75
N LEU A 92 -18.98 24.54 -16.90
CA LEU A 92 -19.56 24.87 -18.20
C LEU A 92 -20.93 24.23 -18.42
N VAL A 93 -21.30 23.23 -17.60
CA VAL A 93 -22.60 22.56 -17.65
C VAL A 93 -23.49 23.10 -16.51
N PRO A 94 -24.64 23.70 -16.80
CA PRO A 94 -25.53 24.22 -15.77
C PRO A 94 -26.02 23.11 -14.83
N GLY A 95 -25.87 23.33 -13.51
CA GLY A 95 -26.33 22.40 -12.48
C GLY A 95 -25.43 21.19 -12.23
N GLU A 96 -24.34 21.05 -13.00
CA GLU A 96 -23.39 19.96 -12.82
C GLU A 96 -22.57 20.14 -11.53
N ARG A 97 -22.23 19.00 -10.90
CA ARG A 97 -21.38 18.93 -9.72
C ARG A 97 -20.00 18.39 -10.07
N ARG A 98 -19.03 18.63 -9.21
CA ARG A 98 -17.67 18.08 -9.34
C ARG A 98 -17.71 16.56 -9.29
N ALA A 99 -17.28 15.89 -10.33
CA ALA A 99 -17.24 14.43 -10.39
C ALA A 99 -16.07 13.84 -9.60
N VAL A 100 -15.02 14.64 -9.36
CA VAL A 100 -13.76 14.22 -8.73
C VAL A 100 -13.29 15.25 -7.72
N THR A 101 -12.41 14.82 -6.80
CA THR A 101 -11.71 15.72 -5.89
C THR A 101 -10.41 16.20 -6.55
N THR A 102 -10.03 17.47 -6.37
CA THR A 102 -8.74 17.99 -6.81
C THR A 102 -7.96 18.58 -5.65
N ARG A 103 -6.65 18.26 -5.63
CA ARG A 103 -5.74 18.68 -4.58
C ARG A 103 -4.44 19.21 -5.18
N VAL A 104 -3.85 20.19 -4.53
CA VAL A 104 -2.56 20.76 -4.96
C VAL A 104 -1.45 19.74 -4.71
N ALA A 105 -0.77 19.32 -5.78
CA ALA A 105 0.33 18.36 -5.73
C ALA A 105 1.70 19.04 -5.51
N LEU A 106 1.88 20.22 -6.12
CA LEU A 106 3.01 21.13 -5.90
C LEU A 106 2.44 22.52 -5.70
N ASP A 107 3.03 23.33 -4.84
CA ASP A 107 2.58 24.71 -4.60
C ASP A 107 2.21 25.37 -5.92
N ALA A 108 0.96 25.78 -6.02
CA ALA A 108 0.38 26.17 -7.29
C ALA A 108 -0.09 27.63 -7.31
N VAL A 109 0.17 28.28 -8.43
CA VAL A 109 -0.49 29.52 -8.78
C VAL A 109 -1.55 29.19 -9.83
N LEU A 110 -2.79 29.48 -9.52
CA LEU A 110 -3.94 29.21 -10.36
C LEU A 110 -4.60 30.52 -10.79
N VAL A 111 -5.03 30.57 -12.05
CA VAL A 111 -5.95 31.58 -12.54
C VAL A 111 -7.33 30.93 -12.66
N LEU A 112 -8.31 31.49 -11.98
CA LEU A 112 -9.67 30.96 -11.97
C LEU A 112 -10.64 31.90 -12.67
N LEU A 113 -11.61 31.33 -13.39
CA LEU A 113 -12.72 32.00 -14.02
C LEU A 113 -14.03 31.57 -13.34
N PRO A 114 -14.61 32.38 -12.43
CA PRO A 114 -15.86 32.05 -11.76
C PRO A 114 -17.01 31.84 -12.76
N ARG A 115 -17.98 30.98 -12.43
CA ARG A 115 -19.16 30.68 -13.27
C ARG A 115 -19.87 31.93 -13.75
N GLU A 116 -20.12 32.90 -12.86
CA GLU A 116 -20.80 34.15 -13.20
C GLU A 116 -19.98 34.99 -14.17
N SER A 117 -18.67 35.06 -13.96
CA SER A 117 -17.75 35.75 -14.84
C SER A 117 -17.65 35.09 -16.20
N LEU A 118 -17.68 33.75 -16.25
CA LEU A 118 -17.69 32.97 -17.50
C LEU A 118 -18.94 33.26 -18.33
N ALA A 119 -20.12 33.23 -17.70
CA ALA A 119 -21.39 33.51 -18.39
C ALA A 119 -21.35 34.91 -19.02
N ARG A 120 -20.93 35.92 -18.24
CA ARG A 120 -20.82 37.31 -18.73
C ARG A 120 -19.75 37.48 -19.78
N LEU A 121 -18.62 36.75 -19.69
CA LEU A 121 -17.58 36.75 -20.69
C LEU A 121 -18.10 36.23 -22.04
N LEU A 122 -18.83 35.14 -22.03
CA LEU A 122 -19.43 34.55 -23.24
C LEU A 122 -20.51 35.44 -23.86
N GLU A 123 -21.31 36.12 -23.03
CA GLU A 123 -22.28 37.11 -23.53
C GLU A 123 -21.62 38.27 -24.26
N LEU A 124 -20.49 38.78 -23.71
CA LEU A 124 -19.79 39.92 -24.28
C LEU A 124 -18.90 39.56 -25.50
N TYR A 125 -18.45 38.31 -25.54
CA TYR A 125 -17.56 37.79 -26.60
C TYR A 125 -18.13 36.51 -27.22
N PRO A 126 -19.18 36.60 -28.08
CA PRO A 126 -19.79 35.43 -28.70
C PRO A 126 -18.83 34.55 -29.49
N SER A 127 -17.76 35.15 -30.07
CA SER A 127 -16.70 34.43 -30.79
C SER A 127 -15.93 33.41 -29.90
N LEU A 128 -16.01 33.53 -28.58
CA LEU A 128 -15.39 32.59 -27.66
C LEU A 128 -16.21 31.31 -27.50
N HIS A 129 -17.53 31.29 -27.81
CA HIS A 129 -18.36 30.10 -27.67
C HIS A 129 -17.82 28.88 -28.43
N GLU A 130 -17.48 29.05 -29.71
CA GLU A 130 -16.95 27.96 -30.53
C GLU A 130 -15.61 27.45 -30.00
N ARG A 131 -14.76 28.38 -29.53
CA ARG A 131 -13.43 28.03 -28.97
C ARG A 131 -13.52 27.32 -27.63
N VAL A 132 -14.45 27.74 -26.79
CA VAL A 132 -14.75 27.08 -25.52
C VAL A 132 -15.38 25.70 -25.76
N ALA A 133 -16.30 25.60 -26.72
CA ALA A 133 -16.89 24.32 -27.14
C ALA A 133 -15.82 23.35 -27.69
N ALA A 134 -14.85 23.85 -28.47
CA ALA A 134 -13.72 23.04 -28.95
C ALA A 134 -12.77 22.59 -27.81
N LEU A 135 -12.60 23.44 -26.79
CA LEU A 135 -11.85 23.07 -25.57
C LEU A 135 -12.58 21.94 -24.83
N LEU A 136 -13.90 22.07 -24.63
CA LEU A 136 -14.76 21.05 -24.01
C LEU A 136 -14.71 19.72 -24.77
N GLY A 137 -14.84 19.75 -26.10
CA GLY A 137 -14.79 18.56 -26.93
C GLY A 137 -13.47 17.79 -26.80
N ARG A 138 -12.36 18.50 -26.66
CA ARG A 138 -11.05 17.90 -26.37
C ARG A 138 -10.98 17.31 -24.96
N ARG A 139 -11.43 18.05 -23.96
CA ARG A 139 -11.44 17.62 -22.57
C ARG A 139 -12.38 16.44 -22.33
N LEU A 140 -13.56 16.43 -22.97
CA LEU A 140 -14.46 15.29 -22.90
C LEU A 140 -13.82 14.01 -23.47
N LYS A 141 -13.10 14.13 -24.59
CA LYS A 141 -12.31 13.00 -25.13
C LYS A 141 -11.20 12.56 -24.19
N GLU A 142 -10.53 13.48 -23.52
CA GLU A 142 -9.52 13.19 -22.50
C GLU A 142 -10.17 12.54 -21.25
N ALA A 143 -11.28 13.08 -20.75
CA ALA A 143 -12.00 12.54 -19.60
C ALA A 143 -12.53 11.12 -19.86
N VAL A 144 -13.09 10.87 -21.06
CA VAL A 144 -13.49 9.51 -21.49
C VAL A 144 -12.30 8.58 -21.56
N ARG A 145 -11.11 9.09 -21.92
CA ARG A 145 -9.86 8.33 -21.95
C ARG A 145 -9.33 8.03 -20.53
N ILE A 146 -9.51 8.96 -19.59
CA ILE A 146 -9.16 8.81 -18.18
C ILE A 146 -10.09 7.77 -17.52
N VAL A 147 -11.40 7.90 -17.71
CA VAL A 147 -12.40 6.95 -17.19
C VAL A 147 -12.32 5.59 -17.90
N GLY A 148 -11.91 5.60 -19.18
CA GLY A 148 -11.71 4.38 -19.99
C GLY A 148 -10.37 3.66 -19.79
N GLY A 149 -9.59 3.98 -18.74
CA GLY A 149 -8.33 3.28 -18.39
C GLY A 149 -7.12 3.64 -19.27
N GLY A 150 -7.18 4.77 -20.02
CA GLY A 150 -6.09 5.19 -20.92
C GLY A 150 -5.26 6.41 -20.47
N ALA A 151 -5.44 6.90 -19.26
CA ALA A 151 -4.64 8.00 -18.72
C ALA A 151 -3.32 7.50 -18.15
N ARG A 152 -2.21 8.12 -18.56
CA ARG A 152 -0.94 7.94 -17.87
C ARG A 152 -1.08 8.46 -16.44
N ARG A 153 -0.65 7.66 -15.47
CA ARG A 153 -0.54 8.12 -14.08
C ARG A 153 0.44 9.30 -14.00
N PRO A 154 0.22 10.25 -13.08
CA PRO A 154 1.16 11.33 -12.86
C PRO A 154 2.52 10.76 -12.41
N SER A 155 3.59 11.46 -12.83
CA SER A 155 4.94 11.11 -12.41
C SER A 155 5.10 11.20 -10.91
N GLU A 156 5.82 10.25 -10.32
CA GLU A 156 6.15 10.22 -8.89
C GLU A 156 7.43 11.01 -8.64
N ILE A 157 7.39 12.02 -7.80
CA ILE A 157 8.55 12.79 -7.35
C ILE A 157 9.01 12.22 -6.02
N VAL A 158 10.25 11.75 -5.96
CA VAL A 158 10.84 11.07 -4.82
C VAL A 158 12.05 11.83 -4.31
N VAL A 159 12.03 12.28 -3.06
CA VAL A 159 13.20 12.91 -2.43
C VAL A 159 13.93 11.93 -1.51
N LEU A 160 15.25 12.07 -1.44
CA LEU A 160 16.13 11.28 -0.58
C LEU A 160 16.67 12.14 0.56
N GLU A 161 16.47 11.70 1.79
CA GLU A 161 16.90 12.38 3.01
C GLU A 161 17.68 11.47 3.97
N GLY A 162 18.51 12.07 4.83
CA GLY A 162 19.21 11.35 5.90
C GLY A 162 20.51 10.67 5.50
N TRP A 163 20.98 10.80 4.25
CA TRP A 163 22.29 10.29 3.84
C TRP A 163 23.41 11.26 4.25
N THR A 164 24.32 10.79 5.09
CA THR A 164 25.49 11.56 5.56
C THR A 164 26.66 11.52 4.57
N SER A 165 26.75 10.45 3.77
CA SER A 165 27.79 10.29 2.73
C SER A 165 27.22 10.54 1.34
N GLY A 166 27.75 11.54 0.63
CA GLY A 166 27.35 11.83 -0.75
C GLY A 166 27.60 10.68 -1.72
N GLY A 167 28.71 9.95 -1.53
CA GLY A 167 29.05 8.78 -2.37
C GLY A 167 28.08 7.61 -2.20
N GLU A 168 27.71 7.29 -0.96
CA GLU A 168 26.70 6.23 -0.68
C GLU A 168 25.32 6.61 -1.19
N ARG A 169 24.92 7.86 -0.98
CA ARG A 169 23.66 8.38 -1.50
C ARG A 169 23.60 8.25 -3.02
N ARG A 170 24.62 8.71 -3.73
CA ARG A 170 24.69 8.64 -5.18
C ARG A 170 24.63 7.20 -5.70
N ALA A 171 25.40 6.29 -5.08
CA ALA A 171 25.35 4.87 -5.42
C ALA A 171 23.95 4.27 -5.23
N PHE A 172 23.26 4.66 -4.15
CA PHE A 172 21.87 4.22 -3.91
C PHE A 172 20.92 4.80 -4.94
N VAL A 173 21.00 6.10 -5.26
CA VAL A 173 20.15 6.76 -6.27
C VAL A 173 20.31 6.08 -7.63
N GLU A 174 21.54 5.78 -8.06
CA GLU A 174 21.81 5.10 -9.32
C GLU A 174 21.27 3.66 -9.33
N ALA A 175 21.45 2.93 -8.25
CA ALA A 175 20.92 1.58 -8.12
C ALA A 175 19.38 1.55 -8.11
N LEU A 176 18.75 2.50 -7.42
CA LEU A 176 17.30 2.65 -7.40
C LEU A 176 16.77 3.06 -8.78
N ALA A 177 17.41 4.02 -9.44
CA ALA A 177 17.03 4.43 -10.79
C ALA A 177 17.09 3.24 -11.76
N GLY A 178 18.16 2.44 -11.71
CA GLY A 178 18.27 1.21 -12.51
C GLY A 178 17.18 0.19 -12.21
N ALA A 179 16.79 0.02 -10.94
CA ALA A 179 15.70 -0.87 -10.56
C ALA A 179 14.34 -0.36 -11.08
N VAL A 180 14.07 0.95 -10.99
CA VAL A 180 12.84 1.57 -11.53
C VAL A 180 12.79 1.47 -13.04
N GLU A 181 13.91 1.71 -13.74
CA GLU A 181 14.01 1.55 -15.20
C GLU A 181 13.73 0.11 -15.62
N GLY A 182 14.25 -0.87 -14.86
CA GLY A 182 13.97 -2.29 -15.08
C GLY A 182 12.50 -2.65 -14.96
N GLU A 183 11.78 -2.05 -14.02
CA GLU A 183 10.35 -2.27 -13.82
C GLU A 183 9.48 -1.58 -14.88
N LEU A 184 9.87 -0.40 -15.32
CA LEU A 184 9.05 0.42 -16.22
C LEU A 184 9.36 0.20 -17.70
N GLY A 185 10.56 -0.27 -18.02
CA GLY A 185 11.08 -0.26 -19.39
C GLY A 185 11.27 1.16 -19.96
N ARG A 186 11.36 2.17 -19.09
CA ARG A 186 11.46 3.60 -19.42
C ARG A 186 12.47 4.29 -18.51
N GLY A 187 13.04 5.40 -18.98
CA GLY A 187 14.02 6.18 -18.23
C GLY A 187 13.43 6.87 -17.00
N VAL A 188 14.26 6.98 -15.97
CA VAL A 188 14.06 7.77 -14.75
C VAL A 188 14.81 9.09 -14.90
N SER A 189 14.30 10.19 -14.38
CA SER A 189 15.05 11.45 -14.30
C SER A 189 15.60 11.66 -12.88
N ILE A 190 16.84 12.11 -12.79
CA ILE A 190 17.47 12.50 -11.52
C ILE A 190 17.67 14.02 -11.55
N VAL A 191 17.10 14.70 -10.56
CA VAL A 191 17.33 16.14 -10.33
C VAL A 191 18.21 16.26 -9.10
N THR A 192 19.44 16.71 -9.28
CA THR A 192 20.39 16.93 -8.18
C THR A 192 20.43 18.41 -7.83
N VAL A 193 20.14 18.75 -6.59
CA VAL A 193 20.33 20.09 -6.03
C VAL A 193 21.68 20.11 -5.34
N ALA A 194 22.64 20.85 -5.90
CA ALA A 194 24.01 20.87 -5.42
C ALA A 194 24.34 22.19 -4.74
N SER A 195 25.10 22.14 -3.65
CA SER A 195 25.67 23.31 -2.99
C SER A 195 26.67 24.03 -3.91
N PRO A 196 26.92 25.35 -3.74
CA PRO A 196 27.91 26.09 -4.50
C PRO A 196 29.31 25.45 -4.36
N GLY A 197 29.90 25.04 -5.47
CA GLY A 197 31.19 24.34 -5.51
C GLY A 197 31.12 22.82 -5.68
N ALA A 198 30.01 22.18 -5.39
CA ALA A 198 29.79 20.75 -5.64
C ALA A 198 29.38 20.44 -7.09
N THR A 199 28.87 21.42 -7.81
CA THR A 199 28.31 21.30 -9.18
C THR A 199 29.30 20.73 -10.20
N SER A 200 30.60 20.95 -10.02
CA SER A 200 31.65 20.46 -10.93
C SER A 200 31.99 18.98 -10.74
N ALA A 201 31.60 18.37 -9.62
CA ALA A 201 31.86 16.97 -9.32
C ALA A 201 30.74 16.01 -9.74
N ILE A 202 29.57 16.54 -10.13
CA ILE A 202 28.41 15.74 -10.49
C ILE A 202 28.41 15.50 -11.99
N THR A 203 28.64 14.27 -12.39
CA THR A 203 28.59 13.87 -13.80
C THR A 203 27.19 13.39 -14.13
N VAL A 204 26.52 14.07 -15.07
CA VAL A 204 25.27 13.58 -15.68
C VAL A 204 25.60 12.39 -16.56
N ARG A 205 25.03 11.23 -16.30
CA ARG A 205 25.33 9.99 -17.03
C ARG A 205 24.36 9.76 -18.20
N GLY A 206 24.91 9.63 -19.40
CA GLY A 206 24.26 9.03 -20.56
C GLY A 206 23.01 9.75 -21.07
N ASP A 207 22.09 9.00 -21.69
CA ASP A 207 20.87 9.51 -22.33
C ASP A 207 19.72 9.81 -21.33
N ARG A 208 19.97 9.78 -20.02
CA ARG A 208 18.97 10.13 -19.01
C ARG A 208 18.68 11.63 -19.02
N PRO A 209 17.42 12.04 -18.90
CA PRO A 209 17.04 13.45 -18.78
C PRO A 209 17.32 13.98 -17.37
N ASP A 210 18.60 13.97 -16.96
CA ASP A 210 19.04 14.44 -15.65
C ASP A 210 19.24 15.95 -15.63
N ALA A 211 19.10 16.58 -14.46
CA ALA A 211 19.34 18.00 -14.27
C ALA A 211 20.12 18.30 -12.99
N ILE A 212 20.93 19.34 -13.02
CA ILE A 212 21.63 19.87 -11.86
C ILE A 212 21.13 21.29 -11.60
N VAL A 213 20.58 21.53 -10.41
CA VAL A 213 20.15 22.84 -9.95
C VAL A 213 21.16 23.35 -8.91
N ALA A 214 21.93 24.40 -9.27
CA ALA A 214 22.86 25.00 -8.32
C ALA A 214 22.11 25.76 -7.21
N ALA A 215 22.43 25.48 -5.96
CA ALA A 215 21.93 26.20 -4.80
C ALA A 215 22.76 27.48 -4.62
N GLU A 216 22.28 28.61 -5.12
CA GLU A 216 22.86 29.90 -4.81
C GLU A 216 22.42 30.37 -3.43
N ALA A 217 23.36 30.67 -2.57
CA ALA A 217 23.28 30.59 -1.10
C ALA A 217 22.39 31.64 -0.37
N ARG A 218 21.53 32.43 -1.00
CA ARG A 218 20.90 33.58 -0.30
C ARG A 218 19.38 33.69 -0.36
N ASP A 219 18.71 32.97 -1.24
CA ASP A 219 17.24 33.03 -1.33
C ASP A 219 16.62 31.64 -1.45
N GLY A 220 16.17 31.11 -0.32
CA GLY A 220 15.54 29.78 -0.25
C GLY A 220 14.24 29.70 -1.07
N GLY A 221 13.50 30.80 -1.21
CA GLY A 221 12.29 30.87 -2.01
C GLY A 221 12.58 30.73 -3.50
N ALA A 222 13.55 31.50 -4.02
CA ALA A 222 13.96 31.42 -5.41
C ALA A 222 14.57 30.05 -5.77
N LEU A 223 15.29 29.41 -4.87
CA LEU A 223 15.78 28.05 -5.06
C LEU A 223 14.61 27.07 -5.18
N ARG A 224 13.63 27.12 -4.29
CA ARG A 224 12.43 26.27 -4.29
C ARG A 224 11.68 26.39 -5.62
N ASP A 225 11.44 27.61 -6.07
CA ASP A 225 10.73 27.88 -7.33
C ASP A 225 11.48 27.30 -8.56
N ARG A 226 12.81 27.41 -8.58
CA ARG A 226 13.65 26.82 -9.65
C ARG A 226 13.59 25.30 -9.63
N VAL A 227 13.70 24.69 -8.45
CA VAL A 227 13.60 23.23 -8.29
C VAL A 227 12.20 22.75 -8.67
N ALA A 228 11.14 23.43 -8.23
CA ALA A 228 9.77 23.09 -8.59
C ALA A 228 9.52 23.16 -10.11
N ALA A 229 10.07 24.19 -10.79
CA ALA A 229 9.97 24.32 -12.24
C ALA A 229 10.71 23.20 -12.98
N GLU A 230 11.92 22.82 -12.50
CA GLU A 230 12.69 21.72 -13.08
C GLU A 230 11.99 20.37 -12.84
N LEU A 231 11.49 20.12 -11.62
CA LEU A 231 10.72 18.92 -11.32
C LEU A 231 9.48 18.79 -12.21
N ALA A 232 8.73 19.88 -12.42
CA ALA A 232 7.58 19.89 -13.32
C ALA A 232 7.98 19.55 -14.77
N THR A 233 9.12 20.09 -15.23
CA THR A 233 9.66 19.81 -16.57
C THR A 233 10.04 18.33 -16.73
N ARG A 234 10.72 17.76 -15.73
CA ARG A 234 11.14 16.35 -15.74
C ARG A 234 9.99 15.38 -15.56
N ALA A 235 9.01 15.73 -14.71
CA ALA A 235 7.80 14.96 -14.53
C ALA A 235 6.96 14.84 -15.81
N ALA A 236 7.07 15.80 -16.74
CA ALA A 236 6.46 15.69 -18.07
C ALA A 236 7.18 14.67 -18.99
N GLN A 237 8.45 14.33 -18.69
CA GLN A 237 9.31 13.51 -19.53
C GLN A 237 9.54 12.10 -18.98
N ALA A 238 9.58 11.96 -17.65
CA ALA A 238 9.89 10.70 -16.96
C ALA A 238 8.79 10.32 -15.97
N PRO A 239 8.47 9.02 -15.84
CA PRO A 239 7.44 8.52 -14.91
C PRO A 239 7.83 8.63 -13.43
N VAL A 240 9.13 8.66 -13.15
CA VAL A 240 9.67 8.86 -11.80
C VAL A 240 10.79 9.89 -11.86
N VAL A 241 10.77 10.84 -10.95
CA VAL A 241 11.82 11.85 -10.79
C VAL A 241 12.43 11.69 -9.39
N LEU A 242 13.71 11.34 -9.33
CA LEU A 242 14.47 11.25 -8.08
C LEU A 242 15.10 12.61 -7.78
N LEU A 243 14.72 13.22 -6.66
CA LEU A 243 15.30 14.46 -6.17
C LEU A 243 16.42 14.16 -5.16
N GLU A 244 17.65 14.37 -5.58
CA GLU A 244 18.83 14.23 -4.75
C GLU A 244 19.25 15.60 -4.20
N LEU A 245 19.35 15.72 -2.88
CA LEU A 245 19.85 16.90 -2.18
C LEU A 245 21.32 16.67 -1.82
N ASP A 246 22.25 17.31 -2.55
CA ASP A 246 23.69 17.11 -2.35
C ASP A 246 24.32 18.18 -1.45
N GLY A 247 24.92 17.74 -0.35
CA GLY A 247 25.52 18.58 0.66
C GLY A 247 24.52 19.11 1.70
N ASP A 248 25.03 19.92 2.63
CA ASP A 248 24.22 20.64 3.60
C ASP A 248 23.64 21.89 2.93
N LEU A 249 22.37 21.80 2.55
CA LEU A 249 21.64 22.93 1.97
C LEU A 249 21.09 23.89 3.04
N GLY A 250 21.32 23.58 4.32
CA GLY A 250 20.81 24.39 5.45
C GLY A 250 19.29 24.55 5.46
N GLY A 251 18.79 25.75 5.75
CA GLY A 251 17.37 26.05 5.84
C GLY A 251 16.48 25.70 4.64
N PRO A 252 16.94 25.72 3.37
CA PRO A 252 16.14 25.33 2.22
C PRO A 252 15.83 23.84 2.10
N GLY A 253 16.65 22.95 2.68
CA GLY A 253 16.51 21.48 2.55
C GLY A 253 15.11 20.97 2.89
N PRO A 254 14.57 21.22 4.08
CA PRO A 254 13.21 20.79 4.46
C PRO A 254 12.12 21.34 3.54
N ALA A 255 12.27 22.57 3.03
CA ALA A 255 11.31 23.17 2.11
C ALA A 255 11.31 22.49 0.73
N LEU A 256 12.44 21.95 0.28
CA LEU A 256 12.54 21.20 -0.98
C LEU A 256 11.91 19.82 -0.85
N SER A 257 12.06 19.18 0.31
CA SER A 257 11.41 17.88 0.57
C SER A 257 9.90 17.96 0.50
N LEU A 258 9.31 19.13 0.77
CA LEU A 258 7.87 19.39 0.60
C LEU A 258 7.39 19.24 -0.86
N LEU A 259 8.27 19.33 -1.84
CA LEU A 259 7.91 19.18 -3.25
C LEU A 259 7.69 17.71 -3.67
N ALA A 260 8.23 16.75 -2.90
CA ALA A 260 8.16 15.33 -3.25
C ALA A 260 6.81 14.69 -2.88
N ASP A 261 6.41 13.67 -3.65
CA ASP A 261 5.25 12.81 -3.36
C ASP A 261 5.64 11.68 -2.39
N THR A 262 6.87 11.19 -2.51
CA THR A 262 7.44 10.18 -1.62
C THR A 262 8.77 10.67 -1.05
N VAL A 263 8.98 10.44 0.23
CA VAL A 263 10.24 10.72 0.93
C VAL A 263 10.91 9.40 1.30
N LEU A 264 12.13 9.19 0.82
CA LEU A 264 12.98 8.07 1.24
C LEU A 264 13.94 8.56 2.31
N VAL A 265 13.79 8.06 3.52
CA VAL A 265 14.59 8.50 4.68
C VAL A 265 15.59 7.43 5.04
N ARG A 266 16.88 7.76 5.00
CA ARG A 266 17.94 6.89 5.51
C ARG A 266 17.94 6.92 7.04
N ILE A 267 17.98 5.76 7.66
CA ILE A 267 18.09 5.60 9.10
C ILE A 267 19.45 4.97 9.43
N ASP A 268 20.32 5.73 10.10
CA ASP A 268 21.62 5.28 10.58
C ASP A 268 21.65 5.15 12.12
N GLY A 269 20.48 4.88 12.75
CA GLY A 269 20.35 4.77 14.20
C GLY A 269 18.97 5.12 14.70
N GLN A 270 18.80 6.23 15.42
CA GLN A 270 17.46 6.68 15.84
C GLN A 270 16.75 7.37 14.68
N PRO A 271 15.45 7.05 14.46
CA PRO A 271 14.66 7.77 13.48
C PRO A 271 14.59 9.26 13.84
N PRO A 272 14.69 10.15 12.86
CA PRO A 272 14.45 11.56 13.10
C PRO A 272 13.03 11.77 13.64
N GLY A 273 12.89 12.61 14.68
CA GLY A 273 11.58 12.90 15.28
C GLY A 273 10.64 13.56 14.28
N HIS A 274 9.36 13.31 14.38
CA HIS A 274 8.22 13.85 13.63
C HIS A 274 8.37 13.98 12.10
N TRP A 275 7.90 12.93 11.43
CA TRP A 275 7.54 12.97 10.02
C TRP A 275 6.02 13.07 9.91
N ASP A 276 5.54 14.01 9.08
CA ASP A 276 4.13 14.05 8.72
C ASP A 276 3.83 12.90 7.75
N THR A 277 3.40 11.77 8.31
CA THR A 277 3.02 10.57 7.54
C THR A 277 1.63 10.68 6.94
N ASP A 278 0.83 11.67 7.34
CA ASP A 278 -0.57 11.77 6.92
C ASP A 278 -0.71 12.41 5.55
N SER A 279 0.25 13.26 5.15
CA SER A 279 0.21 13.98 3.87
C SER A 279 1.13 13.41 2.79
N ARG A 280 2.02 12.43 3.11
CA ARG A 280 3.02 11.90 2.17
C ARG A 280 3.31 10.43 2.38
N ARG A 281 3.75 9.79 1.31
CA ARG A 281 4.32 8.45 1.38
C ARG A 281 5.74 8.55 1.93
N VAL A 282 5.99 7.96 3.08
CA VAL A 282 7.32 7.88 3.68
C VAL A 282 7.78 6.44 3.67
N ALA A 283 8.97 6.18 3.13
CA ALA A 283 9.63 4.90 3.25
C ALA A 283 10.99 5.09 3.94
N PHE A 284 11.26 4.26 4.93
CA PHE A 284 12.54 4.27 5.63
C PHE A 284 13.49 3.27 5.00
N VAL A 285 14.72 3.69 4.76
CA VAL A 285 15.79 2.86 4.22
C VAL A 285 16.84 2.65 5.31
N GLN A 286 17.11 1.40 5.66
CA GLN A 286 18.09 1.04 6.68
C GLN A 286 19.03 -0.05 6.19
N ASP A 287 20.21 -0.18 6.80
CA ASP A 287 21.05 -1.34 6.62
C ASP A 287 20.64 -2.48 7.55
N GLU A 288 21.01 -3.70 7.20
CA GLU A 288 20.80 -4.92 7.97
C GLU A 288 21.30 -4.83 9.42
N ARG A 289 22.32 -4.00 9.67
CA ARG A 289 22.90 -3.80 11.01
C ARG A 289 22.17 -2.74 11.83
N THR A 290 21.33 -1.95 11.21
CA THR A 290 20.58 -0.87 11.85
C THR A 290 19.26 -1.42 12.36
N GLN A 291 19.17 -1.70 13.65
CA GLN A 291 17.90 -2.00 14.29
C GLN A 291 17.16 -0.68 14.59
N ALA A 292 16.34 -0.23 13.66
CA ALA A 292 15.39 0.85 13.94
C ALA A 292 14.40 0.34 14.98
N ARG A 293 14.49 0.85 16.20
CA ARG A 293 13.54 0.51 17.27
C ARG A 293 12.15 1.02 16.93
N SER A 294 11.19 0.20 17.19
CA SER A 294 9.73 0.16 17.19
C SER A 294 8.89 1.46 17.32
N ALA A 295 9.46 2.65 17.22
CA ALA A 295 8.72 3.90 17.36
C ALA A 295 8.22 4.48 16.02
N LEU A 296 8.54 3.81 14.90
CA LEU A 296 8.11 4.25 13.58
C LEU A 296 6.85 3.48 13.20
N SER A 297 5.71 4.11 13.32
CA SER A 297 4.50 3.76 12.56
C SER A 297 4.74 4.01 11.07
N ALA A 298 5.88 3.54 10.58
CA ALA A 298 6.29 3.75 9.20
C ALA A 298 5.46 2.86 8.30
N ASN A 299 4.84 3.44 7.30
CA ASN A 299 4.10 2.70 6.30
C ASN A 299 5.00 1.71 5.55
N LYS A 300 6.32 1.94 5.52
CA LYS A 300 7.26 1.01 4.88
C LYS A 300 8.70 1.17 5.37
N ILE A 301 9.30 0.06 5.76
CA ILE A 301 10.74 -0.05 6.03
C ILE A 301 11.35 -0.93 4.94
N VAL A 302 12.43 -0.46 4.32
CA VAL A 302 13.21 -1.19 3.33
C VAL A 302 14.59 -1.46 3.90
N THR A 303 14.89 -2.74 4.16
CA THR A 303 16.22 -3.15 4.63
C THR A 303 17.12 -3.45 3.44
N LEU A 304 18.25 -2.79 3.38
CA LEU A 304 19.31 -3.05 2.41
C LEU A 304 20.28 -4.09 2.99
N HIS A 305 20.17 -5.31 2.51
CA HIS A 305 21.01 -6.41 2.93
C HIS A 305 22.44 -6.29 2.38
N ALA A 306 23.42 -6.86 3.10
CA ALA A 306 24.79 -6.95 2.63
C ALA A 306 24.89 -7.88 1.41
N ASP A 307 24.07 -8.94 1.37
CA ASP A 307 23.96 -9.83 0.21
C ASP A 307 23.42 -9.08 -1.02
N ALA A 308 24.12 -9.23 -2.16
CA ALA A 308 23.77 -8.52 -3.39
C ALA A 308 22.41 -8.92 -3.96
N ALA A 309 22.04 -10.20 -3.86
CA ALA A 309 20.77 -10.70 -4.37
C ALA A 309 19.60 -10.22 -3.50
N ALA A 310 19.71 -10.26 -2.18
CA ALA A 310 18.73 -9.74 -1.25
C ALA A 310 18.56 -8.21 -1.39
N ARG A 311 19.68 -7.48 -1.58
CA ARG A 311 19.66 -6.04 -1.88
C ARG A 311 18.94 -5.73 -3.18
N ALA A 312 19.19 -6.48 -4.25
CA ALA A 312 18.51 -6.32 -5.53
C ALA A 312 16.99 -6.56 -5.39
N ARG A 313 16.57 -7.59 -4.63
CA ARG A 313 15.16 -7.83 -4.33
C ARG A 313 14.51 -6.67 -3.56
N ALA A 314 15.22 -6.10 -2.58
CA ALA A 314 14.73 -4.95 -1.82
C ALA A 314 14.57 -3.71 -2.70
N LEU A 315 15.53 -3.42 -3.59
CA LEU A 315 15.45 -2.33 -4.55
C LEU A 315 14.32 -2.54 -5.56
N ALA A 316 14.12 -3.75 -6.07
CA ALA A 316 13.02 -4.07 -6.97
C ALA A 316 11.65 -3.87 -6.29
N ARG A 317 11.49 -4.28 -5.03
CA ARG A 317 10.28 -3.97 -4.23
C ARG A 317 10.06 -2.47 -4.08
N LEU A 318 11.11 -1.73 -3.75
CA LEU A 318 11.02 -0.27 -3.63
C LEU A 318 10.65 0.36 -4.98
N ALA A 319 11.23 -0.11 -6.08
CA ALA A 319 10.90 0.36 -7.43
C ALA A 319 9.42 0.13 -7.74
N ARG A 320 8.87 -1.08 -7.48
CA ARG A 320 7.43 -1.35 -7.67
C ARG A 320 6.55 -0.49 -6.77
N TYR A 321 6.97 -0.24 -5.54
CA TYR A 321 6.26 0.68 -4.65
C TYR A 321 6.21 2.10 -5.21
N LEU A 322 7.34 2.64 -5.70
CA LEU A 322 7.42 3.98 -6.29
C LEU A 322 6.60 4.08 -7.60
N THR A 323 6.60 3.01 -8.38
CA THR A 323 5.88 2.96 -9.68
C THR A 323 4.42 2.53 -9.56
N ARG A 324 3.90 2.39 -8.34
CA ARG A 324 2.51 1.95 -8.09
C ARG A 324 2.20 0.58 -8.70
N ARG A 325 3.14 -0.37 -8.55
CA ARG A 325 3.04 -1.76 -9.04
C ARG A 325 3.25 -2.79 -7.94
N SER A 326 3.12 -2.36 -6.69
CA SER A 326 3.28 -3.25 -5.53
C SER A 326 2.18 -4.30 -5.46
N VAL A 327 2.59 -5.56 -5.31
CA VAL A 327 1.70 -6.70 -5.11
C VAL A 327 1.75 -7.13 -3.65
N GLY A 328 0.60 -7.20 -3.03
CA GLY A 328 0.47 -7.67 -1.66
C GLY A 328 -0.36 -8.93 -1.54
N VAL A 329 -0.04 -9.74 -0.55
CA VAL A 329 -0.74 -11.01 -0.30
C VAL A 329 -1.34 -11.01 1.10
N ALA A 330 -2.66 -11.20 1.17
CA ALA A 330 -3.40 -11.36 2.43
C ALA A 330 -3.67 -12.85 2.67
N LEU A 331 -3.01 -13.41 3.70
CA LEU A 331 -3.11 -14.82 4.05
C LEU A 331 -4.13 -15.02 5.17
N GLY A 332 -5.21 -15.70 4.86
CA GLY A 332 -6.35 -15.85 5.77
C GLY A 332 -6.12 -16.78 6.95
N SER A 333 -6.98 -16.63 7.96
CA SER A 333 -7.12 -17.56 9.08
C SER A 333 -7.71 -18.90 8.62
N GLY A 334 -7.39 -20.02 9.29
CA GLY A 334 -8.00 -21.31 8.95
C GLY A 334 -7.32 -22.55 9.55
N ALA A 335 -6.56 -22.45 10.61
CA ALA A 335 -5.85 -23.57 11.25
C ALA A 335 -5.14 -24.47 10.21
N ALA A 336 -5.41 -25.79 10.15
CA ALA A 336 -4.74 -26.68 9.19
C ALA A 336 -5.03 -26.32 7.72
N TRP A 337 -6.20 -25.78 7.41
CA TRP A 337 -6.53 -25.32 6.06
C TRP A 337 -5.55 -24.23 5.56
N GLY A 338 -5.00 -23.42 6.48
CA GLY A 338 -4.01 -22.41 6.16
C GLY A 338 -2.68 -22.95 5.59
N LEU A 339 -2.44 -24.25 5.67
CA LEU A 339 -1.31 -24.87 4.96
C LEU A 339 -1.43 -24.74 3.43
N ALA A 340 -2.65 -24.49 2.90
CA ALA A 340 -2.87 -24.19 1.49
C ALA A 340 -2.14 -22.92 1.04
N HIS A 341 -1.88 -21.97 1.93
CA HIS A 341 -1.09 -20.76 1.64
C HIS A 341 0.28 -21.10 1.07
N ILE A 342 0.89 -22.20 1.53
CA ILE A 342 2.19 -22.65 1.04
C ILE A 342 2.12 -22.96 -0.46
N GLY A 343 1.08 -23.69 -0.89
CA GLY A 343 0.86 -24.01 -2.31
C GLY A 343 0.58 -22.76 -3.15
N VAL A 344 -0.16 -21.78 -2.60
CA VAL A 344 -0.39 -20.49 -3.28
C VAL A 344 0.92 -19.74 -3.47
N LEU A 345 1.72 -19.58 -2.42
CA LEU A 345 3.02 -18.90 -2.51
C LEU A 345 3.97 -19.59 -3.47
N GLU A 346 3.97 -20.93 -3.53
CA GLU A 346 4.77 -21.72 -4.49
C GLU A 346 4.42 -21.38 -5.94
N VAL A 347 3.12 -21.28 -6.25
CA VAL A 347 2.68 -20.89 -7.60
C VAL A 347 3.07 -19.46 -7.92
N LEU A 348 2.89 -18.52 -6.99
CA LEU A 348 3.28 -17.12 -7.20
C LEU A 348 4.79 -17.00 -7.49
N GLU A 349 5.66 -17.71 -6.74
CA GLU A 349 7.10 -17.73 -7.01
C GLU A 349 7.44 -18.36 -8.37
N ARG A 350 6.88 -19.53 -8.66
CA ARG A 350 7.09 -20.24 -9.93
C ARG A 350 6.73 -19.37 -11.13
N GLU A 351 5.62 -18.65 -11.04
CA GLU A 351 5.11 -17.77 -12.09
C GLU A 351 5.73 -16.36 -12.05
N ARG A 352 6.71 -16.14 -11.17
CA ARG A 352 7.42 -14.86 -10.98
C ARG A 352 6.50 -13.68 -10.68
N ILE A 353 5.38 -13.95 -10.01
CA ILE A 353 4.49 -12.91 -9.49
C ILE A 353 5.13 -12.37 -8.21
N PRO A 354 5.45 -11.07 -8.14
CA PRO A 354 6.12 -10.52 -6.97
C PRO A 354 5.21 -10.54 -5.74
N VAL A 355 5.82 -10.77 -4.57
CA VAL A 355 5.17 -10.62 -3.27
C VAL A 355 5.93 -9.52 -2.51
N ASP A 356 5.38 -8.30 -2.54
CA ASP A 356 6.05 -7.12 -2.02
C ASP A 356 5.74 -6.84 -0.56
N VAL A 357 4.53 -7.17 -0.12
CA VAL A 357 4.07 -7.04 1.27
C VAL A 357 3.12 -8.19 1.61
N ILE A 358 3.11 -8.60 2.87
CA ILE A 358 2.27 -9.70 3.35
C ILE A 358 1.58 -9.27 4.64
N ALA A 359 0.31 -9.62 4.77
CA ALA A 359 -0.35 -9.68 6.07
C ALA A 359 -0.98 -11.05 6.25
N GLY A 360 -1.04 -11.51 7.51
CA GLY A 360 -1.59 -12.82 7.80
C GLY A 360 -2.36 -12.86 9.12
N ALA A 361 -3.43 -13.66 9.16
CA ALA A 361 -4.19 -13.97 10.35
C ALA A 361 -4.04 -15.45 10.71
N SER A 362 -3.83 -15.77 11.99
CA SER A 362 -3.71 -17.13 12.51
C SER A 362 -2.67 -17.98 11.76
N MET A 363 -3.06 -19.06 11.06
CA MET A 363 -2.14 -19.85 10.24
C MET A 363 -1.53 -19.02 9.11
N GLY A 364 -2.27 -18.07 8.54
CA GLY A 364 -1.75 -17.12 7.57
C GLY A 364 -0.62 -16.25 8.14
N ALA A 365 -0.66 -15.91 9.44
CA ALA A 365 0.43 -15.23 10.10
C ALA A 365 1.65 -16.13 10.28
N ILE A 366 1.46 -17.41 10.59
CA ILE A 366 2.56 -18.37 10.73
C ILE A 366 3.26 -18.58 9.38
N VAL A 367 2.51 -18.90 8.34
CA VAL A 367 3.08 -19.10 6.97
C VAL A 367 3.70 -17.82 6.45
N GLY A 368 3.00 -16.68 6.62
CA GLY A 368 3.46 -15.37 6.16
C GLY A 368 4.74 -14.90 6.83
N ALA A 369 4.86 -15.06 8.15
CA ALA A 369 6.07 -14.69 8.90
C ALA A 369 7.31 -15.49 8.45
N HIS A 370 7.17 -16.79 8.26
CA HIS A 370 8.26 -17.63 7.80
C HIS A 370 8.65 -17.30 6.35
N TYR A 371 7.67 -17.11 5.47
CA TYR A 371 7.95 -16.68 4.11
C TYR A 371 8.63 -15.31 4.07
N ALA A 372 8.17 -14.38 4.89
CA ALA A 372 8.75 -13.04 5.03
C ALA A 372 10.19 -13.05 5.55
N LEU A 373 10.58 -14.07 6.34
CA LEU A 373 11.98 -14.34 6.75
C LEU A 373 12.85 -14.94 5.64
N GLY A 374 12.31 -15.21 4.45
CA GLY A 374 13.04 -15.79 3.32
C GLY A 374 12.98 -17.31 3.22
N PHE A 375 12.08 -17.98 3.97
CA PHE A 375 11.85 -19.41 3.75
C PHE A 375 11.14 -19.64 2.42
N SER A 376 11.71 -20.49 1.59
CA SER A 376 11.04 -20.87 0.34
C SER A 376 9.76 -21.69 0.63
N PRO A 377 8.73 -21.62 -0.23
CA PRO A 377 7.54 -22.45 -0.11
C PRO A 377 7.86 -23.95 -0.07
N ALA A 378 8.88 -24.40 -0.81
CA ALA A 378 9.36 -25.78 -0.75
C ALA A 378 9.84 -26.16 0.66
N ARG A 379 10.59 -25.29 1.32
CA ARG A 379 11.04 -25.53 2.71
C ARG A 379 9.88 -25.52 3.70
N LEU A 380 8.90 -24.64 3.51
CA LEU A 380 7.68 -24.64 4.33
C LEU A 380 6.86 -25.91 4.12
N ALA A 381 6.76 -26.41 2.90
CA ALA A 381 6.11 -27.69 2.59
C ALA A 381 6.82 -28.88 3.25
N GLU A 382 8.15 -28.91 3.25
CA GLU A 382 8.95 -29.93 3.96
C GLU A 382 8.64 -29.93 5.46
N ILE A 383 8.62 -28.73 6.09
CA ILE A 383 8.31 -28.59 7.51
C ILE A 383 6.88 -29.06 7.78
N ALA A 384 5.90 -28.60 7.01
CA ALA A 384 4.50 -28.98 7.17
C ALA A 384 4.27 -30.49 6.97
N THR A 385 4.91 -31.10 5.97
CA THR A 385 4.76 -32.53 5.68
C THR A 385 5.59 -33.44 6.60
N SER A 386 6.57 -32.91 7.31
CA SER A 386 7.32 -33.69 8.30
C SER A 386 6.44 -34.23 9.43
N VAL A 387 5.29 -33.60 9.66
CA VAL A 387 4.29 -34.02 10.66
C VAL A 387 3.37 -35.14 10.14
N GLN A 388 3.42 -35.48 8.84
CA GLN A 388 2.49 -36.42 8.18
C GLN A 388 2.63 -37.88 8.59
N ARG A 389 3.76 -38.33 9.07
CA ARG A 389 3.93 -39.73 9.39
C ARG A 389 3.25 -40.06 10.72
N VAL A 390 2.20 -40.89 10.67
CA VAL A 390 1.51 -41.43 11.85
C VAL A 390 2.50 -42.12 12.82
N VAL A 391 3.62 -42.63 12.30
CA VAL A 391 4.73 -43.18 13.11
C VAL A 391 5.46 -42.04 13.86
N ASP A 392 5.50 -40.81 13.32
CA ASP A 392 6.00 -39.64 14.01
C ASP A 392 4.96 -39.14 15.04
N PHE A 393 3.67 -39.41 14.84
CA PHE A 393 2.64 -39.16 15.84
C PHE A 393 2.84 -39.99 17.14
N VAL A 394 3.29 -41.24 17.03
CA VAL A 394 3.67 -42.06 18.18
C VAL A 394 4.98 -41.53 18.81
N ARG A 395 5.90 -41.02 18.05
CA ARG A 395 7.09 -40.27 18.55
C ARG A 395 6.75 -38.90 19.09
N ILE A 396 5.64 -38.32 18.64
CA ILE A 396 5.06 -37.07 19.13
C ILE A 396 4.26 -37.30 20.44
N LEU A 397 3.91 -38.52 20.80
CA LEU A 397 3.17 -38.79 22.03
C LEU A 397 3.80 -38.17 23.29
N PRO A 398 5.13 -38.16 23.50
CA PRO A 398 5.77 -37.37 24.56
C PRO A 398 5.61 -35.84 24.33
N ARG A 399 5.54 -35.38 23.09
CA ARG A 399 5.29 -33.96 22.76
C ARG A 399 3.81 -33.59 22.93
N LEU A 400 2.87 -34.51 22.66
CA LEU A 400 1.44 -34.37 22.99
C LEU A 400 1.19 -34.37 24.49
N LEU A 401 1.91 -35.21 25.24
CA LEU A 401 1.91 -35.16 26.71
C LEU A 401 2.52 -33.85 27.22
N TYR A 402 3.52 -33.33 26.54
CA TYR A 402 4.10 -32.01 26.80
C TYR A 402 3.13 -30.87 26.44
N LEU A 403 2.36 -30.99 25.36
CA LEU A 403 1.25 -30.08 25.04
C LEU A 403 0.11 -30.21 26.06
N ALA A 404 -0.20 -31.45 26.53
CA ALA A 404 -1.18 -31.69 27.58
C ALA A 404 -0.75 -31.12 28.95
N ALA A 405 0.54 -30.96 29.20
CA ALA A 405 1.05 -30.26 30.38
C ALA A 405 0.71 -28.74 30.40
N ASP A 406 0.36 -28.18 29.24
CA ASP A 406 -0.14 -26.80 29.09
C ASP A 406 -1.67 -26.68 29.31
N PHE A 407 -2.35 -27.83 29.52
CA PHE A 407 -3.79 -27.91 29.76
C PHE A 407 -4.15 -27.41 31.16
N ASN A 408 -5.03 -26.43 31.24
CA ASN A 408 -5.49 -25.86 32.49
C ASN A 408 -6.90 -25.29 32.38
N LEU A 409 -7.86 -25.97 32.99
CA LEU A 409 -9.26 -25.54 33.03
C LEU A 409 -9.53 -24.26 33.84
N ALA A 410 -8.58 -23.79 34.64
CA ALA A 410 -8.70 -22.55 35.41
C ALA A 410 -8.27 -21.31 34.63
N ARG A 411 -7.76 -21.46 33.38
CA ARG A 411 -7.36 -20.35 32.54
C ARG A 411 -8.38 -20.11 31.41
N PRO A 412 -8.44 -18.89 30.87
CA PRO A 412 -9.24 -18.61 29.67
C PRO A 412 -8.57 -19.29 28.45
N GLY A 413 -9.04 -20.48 28.07
CA GLY A 413 -8.50 -21.32 27.00
C GLY A 413 -8.01 -22.68 27.54
N LEU A 414 -8.20 -23.76 26.76
CA LEU A 414 -7.80 -25.11 27.12
C LEU A 414 -6.28 -25.26 27.24
N PHE A 415 -5.52 -24.53 26.45
CA PHE A 415 -4.06 -24.54 26.42
C PHE A 415 -3.50 -23.12 26.59
N ALA A 416 -2.39 -22.98 27.31
CA ALA A 416 -1.69 -21.69 27.41
C ALA A 416 -1.08 -21.24 26.06
N GLY A 417 -0.79 -22.18 25.15
CA GLY A 417 -0.25 -21.94 23.82
C GLY A 417 1.28 -21.76 23.77
N ASN A 418 1.94 -21.66 24.92
CA ASN A 418 3.39 -21.48 24.98
C ASN A 418 4.17 -22.72 24.51
N HIS A 419 3.59 -23.92 24.69
CA HIS A 419 4.19 -25.15 24.20
C HIS A 419 4.09 -25.27 22.69
N PHE A 420 2.94 -24.87 22.10
CA PHE A 420 2.76 -24.82 20.65
C PHE A 420 3.73 -23.80 20.01
N GLN A 421 3.88 -22.62 20.60
CA GLN A 421 4.87 -21.61 20.19
C GLN A 421 6.28 -22.21 20.16
N ARG A 422 6.71 -22.90 21.22
CA ARG A 422 8.03 -23.55 21.28
C ARG A 422 8.20 -24.67 20.24
N VAL A 423 7.14 -25.39 19.91
CA VAL A 423 7.18 -26.39 18.83
C VAL A 423 7.41 -25.69 17.50
N LEU A 424 6.70 -24.59 17.19
CA LEU A 424 6.93 -23.80 15.98
C LEU A 424 8.38 -23.29 15.92
N GLU A 425 8.89 -22.73 17.02
CA GLU A 425 10.28 -22.27 17.14
C GLU A 425 11.30 -23.39 16.92
N SER A 426 10.94 -24.64 17.26
CA SER A 426 11.82 -25.81 17.07
C SER A 426 11.82 -26.35 15.64
N LEU A 427 10.72 -26.13 14.91
CA LEU A 427 10.58 -26.58 13.52
C LEU A 427 11.25 -25.63 12.53
N ALA A 428 11.27 -24.35 12.88
CA ALA A 428 11.92 -23.32 12.06
C ALA A 428 12.64 -22.32 12.98
N PRO A 429 13.85 -21.84 12.61
CA PRO A 429 14.68 -20.97 13.45
C PRO A 429 14.13 -19.53 13.49
N ILE A 430 12.97 -19.36 14.11
CA ILE A 430 12.30 -18.06 14.27
C ILE A 430 12.55 -17.42 15.64
N LYS A 431 13.04 -18.20 16.60
CA LYS A 431 13.28 -17.72 17.97
C LYS A 431 14.25 -16.55 18.01
N GLY A 432 13.83 -15.46 18.64
CA GLY A 432 14.60 -14.22 18.76
C GLY A 432 14.71 -13.44 17.47
N ARG A 433 13.96 -13.81 16.43
CA ARG A 433 13.79 -13.01 15.22
C ARG A 433 12.74 -11.93 15.46
N THR A 434 12.98 -10.79 14.87
CA THR A 434 12.12 -9.61 14.94
C THR A 434 11.63 -9.20 13.56
N PHE A 435 10.73 -8.25 13.48
CA PHE A 435 10.30 -7.68 12.20
C PHE A 435 11.45 -7.00 11.41
N ALA A 436 12.53 -6.62 12.09
CA ALA A 436 13.71 -6.06 11.43
C ALA A 436 14.53 -7.12 10.64
N ASP A 437 14.36 -8.41 10.96
CA ASP A 437 15.03 -9.52 10.27
C ASP A 437 14.33 -9.95 8.97
N LEU A 438 13.16 -9.35 8.65
CA LEU A 438 12.34 -9.75 7.53
C LEU A 438 12.92 -9.29 6.18
N GLU A 439 12.95 -10.19 5.21
CA GLU A 439 13.24 -9.84 3.81
C GLU A 439 12.05 -9.15 3.16
N THR A 440 10.83 -9.63 3.43
CA THR A 440 9.59 -9.05 2.91
C THR A 440 8.80 -8.40 4.06
N PRO A 441 8.32 -7.15 3.92
CA PRO A 441 7.48 -6.51 4.92
C PRO A 441 6.25 -7.36 5.26
N PHE A 442 6.01 -7.54 6.57
CA PHE A 442 4.94 -8.40 7.07
C PHE A 442 4.22 -7.75 8.25
N ARG A 443 2.92 -8.02 8.38
CA ARG A 443 2.13 -7.73 9.59
C ARG A 443 1.34 -8.95 10.01
N ALA A 444 1.39 -9.27 11.31
CA ALA A 444 0.50 -10.26 11.89
C ALA A 444 -0.78 -9.58 12.39
N VAL A 445 -1.93 -10.10 12.00
CA VAL A 445 -3.22 -9.56 12.42
C VAL A 445 -3.75 -10.37 13.60
N ALA A 446 -4.15 -9.66 14.65
CA ALA A 446 -4.80 -10.19 15.85
C ALA A 446 -6.05 -9.37 16.18
N THR A 447 -6.86 -9.83 17.14
CA THR A 447 -8.06 -9.14 17.59
C THR A 447 -7.93 -8.78 19.06
N ASP A 448 -8.13 -7.52 19.43
CA ASP A 448 -8.20 -7.09 20.83
C ASP A 448 -9.54 -7.57 21.41
N ILE A 449 -9.49 -8.44 22.43
CA ILE A 449 -10.70 -9.03 23.01
C ILE A 449 -11.56 -8.01 23.78
N ALA A 450 -10.96 -6.90 24.23
CA ALA A 450 -11.66 -5.88 25.00
C ALA A 450 -12.52 -4.98 24.10
N THR A 451 -12.05 -4.71 22.88
CA THR A 451 -12.69 -3.78 21.96
C THR A 451 -13.30 -4.45 20.73
N GLY A 452 -12.88 -5.67 20.41
CA GLY A 452 -13.19 -6.35 19.14
C GLY A 452 -12.43 -5.77 17.94
N ALA A 453 -11.55 -4.80 18.14
CA ALA A 453 -10.83 -4.16 17.08
C ALA A 453 -9.70 -5.04 16.52
N ARG A 454 -9.47 -4.92 15.21
CA ARG A 454 -8.27 -5.46 14.56
C ARG A 454 -7.03 -4.75 15.10
N VAL A 455 -6.02 -5.53 15.44
CA VAL A 455 -4.69 -5.06 15.86
C VAL A 455 -3.64 -5.61 14.89
N GLU A 456 -2.89 -4.72 14.28
CA GLU A 456 -1.80 -5.04 13.38
C GLU A 456 -0.49 -5.04 14.17
N VAL A 457 0.10 -6.23 14.36
CA VAL A 457 1.41 -6.36 15.02
C VAL A 457 2.48 -6.27 13.93
N ALA A 458 3.28 -5.22 14.00
CA ALA A 458 4.28 -4.85 12.98
C ALA A 458 5.70 -4.71 13.56
N ASP A 459 5.88 -4.93 14.85
CA ASP A 459 7.15 -4.79 15.55
C ASP A 459 7.32 -5.82 16.68
N GLY A 460 8.50 -5.84 17.30
CA GLY A 460 8.81 -6.77 18.39
C GLY A 460 9.24 -8.15 17.92
N ASP A 461 9.03 -9.15 18.77
CA ASP A 461 9.38 -10.55 18.50
C ASP A 461 8.35 -11.20 17.56
N LEU A 462 8.84 -11.86 16.50
CA LEU A 462 7.96 -12.50 15.52
C LEU A 462 7.20 -13.70 16.08
N SER A 463 7.81 -14.44 17.00
CA SER A 463 7.16 -15.59 17.65
C SER A 463 5.98 -15.13 18.51
N ASP A 464 6.13 -13.99 19.21
CA ASP A 464 5.07 -13.38 20.00
C ASP A 464 3.94 -12.82 19.13
N ALA A 465 4.28 -12.19 18.00
CA ALA A 465 3.30 -11.71 17.03
C ALA A 465 2.45 -12.86 16.45
N MET A 466 3.11 -13.96 16.04
CA MET A 466 2.41 -15.17 15.62
C MET A 466 1.56 -15.75 16.75
N ARG A 467 2.13 -15.79 17.99
CA ARG A 467 1.42 -16.31 19.17
C ARG A 467 0.13 -15.53 19.43
N ALA A 468 0.16 -14.21 19.34
CA ALA A 468 -1.03 -13.38 19.44
C ALA A 468 -2.05 -13.71 18.36
N SER A 469 -1.59 -13.79 17.10
CA SER A 469 -2.44 -13.99 15.92
C SER A 469 -3.11 -15.37 15.87
N PHE A 470 -2.49 -16.43 16.41
CA PHE A 470 -3.10 -17.77 16.46
C PHE A 470 -3.79 -18.10 17.79
N SER A 471 -4.02 -17.13 18.67
CA SER A 471 -4.73 -17.33 19.95
C SER A 471 -6.21 -17.60 19.76
N ALA A 472 -6.55 -18.70 19.08
CA ALA A 472 -7.94 -19.07 18.81
C ALA A 472 -8.73 -19.22 20.13
N PRO A 473 -9.86 -18.49 20.29
CA PRO A 473 -10.69 -18.56 21.49
C PRO A 473 -11.07 -20.00 21.81
N TRP A 474 -11.18 -20.33 23.09
CA TRP A 474 -11.41 -21.68 23.62
C TRP A 474 -10.21 -22.62 23.49
N ILE A 475 -9.42 -22.55 22.44
CA ILE A 475 -8.27 -23.44 22.24
C ILE A 475 -7.07 -22.89 23.01
N PHE A 476 -6.68 -21.67 22.73
CA PHE A 476 -5.52 -21.04 23.36
C PHE A 476 -5.91 -19.87 24.25
N SER A 477 -5.13 -19.67 25.32
CA SER A 477 -5.28 -18.48 26.15
C SER A 477 -4.98 -17.23 25.33
N PRO A 478 -5.70 -16.11 25.56
CA PRO A 478 -5.35 -14.80 25.00
C PRO A 478 -3.89 -14.44 25.30
N PHE A 479 -3.26 -13.71 24.40
CA PHE A 479 -1.86 -13.29 24.52
C PHE A 479 -1.76 -11.79 24.69
N ARG A 480 -0.87 -11.33 25.60
CA ARG A 480 -0.72 -9.89 25.88
C ARG A 480 0.47 -9.32 25.12
N ILE A 481 0.23 -8.26 24.34
CA ILE A 481 1.28 -7.40 23.75
C ILE A 481 0.99 -5.96 24.19
N GLY A 482 1.90 -5.37 24.96
CA GLY A 482 1.68 -4.05 25.54
C GLY A 482 0.41 -4.01 26.40
N GLU A 483 -0.49 -3.09 26.10
CA GLU A 483 -1.78 -2.95 26.81
C GLU A 483 -2.90 -3.83 26.20
N HIS A 484 -2.69 -4.39 25.00
CA HIS A 484 -3.68 -5.21 24.32
C HIS A 484 -3.71 -6.65 24.83
N VAL A 485 -4.91 -7.19 24.97
CA VAL A 485 -5.16 -8.61 25.22
C VAL A 485 -5.71 -9.23 23.94
N LEU A 486 -4.87 -9.98 23.24
CA LEU A 486 -5.09 -10.39 21.87
C LEU A 486 -5.56 -11.83 21.76
N VAL A 487 -6.50 -12.05 20.85
CA VAL A 487 -6.98 -13.34 20.36
C VAL A 487 -6.79 -13.46 18.86
N ASP A 488 -7.17 -14.61 18.27
CA ASP A 488 -6.99 -14.91 16.85
C ASP A 488 -7.50 -13.79 15.94
N GLY A 489 -6.69 -13.45 14.95
CA GLY A 489 -6.99 -12.39 13.99
C GLY A 489 -8.21 -12.67 13.12
N GLY A 490 -8.51 -13.94 12.88
CA GLY A 490 -9.69 -14.36 12.13
C GLY A 490 -11.03 -13.99 12.79
N MET A 491 -11.01 -13.46 14.02
CA MET A 491 -12.22 -12.99 14.70
C MET A 491 -12.67 -11.61 14.20
N SER A 492 -11.75 -10.75 13.80
CA SER A 492 -12.05 -9.40 13.29
C SER A 492 -11.73 -9.23 11.80
N ASP A 493 -10.69 -9.92 11.31
CA ASP A 493 -10.23 -9.80 9.93
C ASP A 493 -9.65 -11.15 9.43
N PRO A 494 -10.51 -12.08 8.98
CA PRO A 494 -10.08 -13.40 8.56
C PRO A 494 -9.23 -13.40 7.28
N VAL A 495 -9.33 -12.38 6.42
CA VAL A 495 -8.48 -12.18 5.23
C VAL A 495 -8.02 -10.71 5.23
N PRO A 496 -6.81 -10.40 5.75
CA PRO A 496 -6.41 -9.04 6.09
C PRO A 496 -6.03 -8.20 4.86
N ALA A 497 -6.98 -7.98 3.96
CA ALA A 497 -6.81 -7.25 2.72
C ALA A 497 -6.52 -5.75 2.94
N GLU A 498 -7.27 -5.13 3.85
CA GLU A 498 -7.08 -3.71 4.18
C GLU A 498 -5.70 -3.44 4.81
N THR A 499 -5.23 -4.38 5.67
CA THR A 499 -3.87 -4.30 6.21
C THR A 499 -2.83 -4.32 5.09
N VAL A 500 -2.94 -5.23 4.12
CA VAL A 500 -2.06 -5.29 2.96
C VAL A 500 -2.14 -4.01 2.12
N ARG A 501 -3.33 -3.48 1.93
CA ARG A 501 -3.56 -2.21 1.21
C ARG A 501 -2.89 -1.04 1.95
N SER A 502 -3.02 -0.96 3.27
CA SER A 502 -2.38 0.07 4.11
C SER A 502 -0.85 -0.01 4.07
N MET A 503 -0.28 -1.20 3.81
CA MET A 503 1.16 -1.40 3.61
C MET A 503 1.64 -0.91 2.23
N GLY A 504 0.75 -0.39 1.37
CA GLY A 504 1.07 0.21 0.09
C GLY A 504 1.00 -0.76 -1.09
N ALA A 505 0.24 -1.85 -1.00
CA ALA A 505 -0.03 -2.70 -2.15
C ALA A 505 -1.01 -2.02 -3.12
N ASP A 506 -0.66 -2.04 -4.40
CA ASP A 506 -1.51 -1.56 -5.49
C ASP A 506 -2.45 -2.67 -5.97
N ILE A 507 -2.01 -3.93 -5.90
CA ILE A 507 -2.82 -5.14 -6.12
C ILE A 507 -2.78 -5.98 -4.85
N VAL A 508 -3.96 -6.43 -4.40
CA VAL A 508 -4.11 -7.32 -3.25
C VAL A 508 -4.64 -8.68 -3.70
N ILE A 509 -3.83 -9.71 -3.49
CA ILE A 509 -4.23 -11.11 -3.67
C ILE A 509 -4.64 -11.63 -2.30
N GLY A 510 -5.94 -11.84 -2.08
CA GLY A 510 -6.46 -12.44 -0.87
C GLY A 510 -6.56 -13.96 -0.99
N VAL A 511 -6.17 -14.70 0.06
CA VAL A 511 -6.30 -16.15 0.11
C VAL A 511 -7.25 -16.51 1.24
N ASN A 512 -8.49 -16.88 0.89
CA ASN A 512 -9.48 -17.35 1.85
C ASN A 512 -9.50 -18.86 1.88
N VAL A 513 -9.05 -19.45 2.97
CA VAL A 513 -8.95 -20.90 3.16
C VAL A 513 -10.10 -21.50 3.97
N VAL A 514 -11.03 -20.69 4.43
CA VAL A 514 -12.19 -21.16 5.22
C VAL A 514 -13.30 -21.59 4.26
N PRO A 515 -13.55 -22.89 4.10
CA PRO A 515 -14.62 -23.36 3.24
C PRO A 515 -15.99 -23.03 3.85
N PRO A 516 -17.05 -22.91 3.02
CA PRO A 516 -18.40 -22.86 3.52
C PRO A 516 -18.72 -24.10 4.35
N VAL A 517 -19.63 -23.94 5.34
CA VAL A 517 -20.00 -25.04 6.21
C VAL A 517 -20.83 -26.06 5.45
N TYR A 518 -20.32 -27.27 5.33
CA TYR A 518 -21.05 -28.41 4.78
C TYR A 518 -21.39 -29.43 5.88
N PRO A 519 -22.41 -30.29 5.72
CA PRO A 519 -22.68 -31.41 6.61
C PRO A 519 -21.40 -32.27 6.68
N ALA A 520 -20.85 -32.37 7.86
CA ALA A 520 -19.47 -32.78 8.12
C ALA A 520 -19.17 -34.23 7.66
N ALA A 521 -17.99 -34.39 7.07
CA ALA A 521 -17.22 -35.62 7.30
C ALA A 521 -16.94 -35.75 8.80
N GLN A 522 -17.19 -36.93 9.39
CA GLN A 522 -17.02 -37.15 10.83
C GLN A 522 -15.59 -36.85 11.26
N SER A 523 -15.43 -35.90 12.17
CA SER A 523 -14.14 -35.55 12.73
C SER A 523 -13.45 -36.78 13.34
N PRO A 524 -12.16 -37.05 13.05
CA PRO A 524 -11.41 -38.11 13.73
C PRO A 524 -11.40 -37.93 15.25
N LEU A 525 -11.47 -36.69 15.76
CA LEU A 525 -11.61 -36.37 17.18
C LEU A 525 -12.97 -36.80 17.69
N GLU A 526 -14.03 -36.66 16.91
CA GLU A 526 -15.37 -37.18 17.24
C GLU A 526 -15.37 -38.71 17.38
N ALA A 527 -14.62 -39.40 16.52
CA ALA A 527 -14.45 -40.85 16.63
C ALA A 527 -13.69 -41.23 17.91
N VAL A 528 -12.66 -40.48 18.31
CA VAL A 528 -11.92 -40.68 19.55
C VAL A 528 -12.76 -40.31 20.76
N LEU A 529 -13.45 -39.17 20.76
CA LEU A 529 -14.34 -38.73 21.84
C LEU A 529 -15.52 -39.68 22.02
N ARG A 530 -16.08 -40.25 20.94
CA ARG A 530 -17.12 -41.30 21.00
C ARG A 530 -16.60 -42.60 21.61
N LEU A 531 -15.32 -42.94 21.47
CA LEU A 531 -14.69 -44.07 22.18
C LEU A 531 -14.67 -43.84 23.69
N PHE A 532 -14.41 -42.62 24.15
CA PHE A 532 -14.44 -42.24 25.56
C PHE A 532 -15.87 -42.02 26.08
N ALA A 533 -16.79 -41.48 25.25
CA ALA A 533 -18.19 -41.23 25.61
C ALA A 533 -19.02 -42.56 25.76
N ARG A 534 -18.62 -43.64 25.08
CA ARG A 534 -19.25 -44.96 25.27
C ARG A 534 -19.19 -45.50 26.71
N ALA A 535 -18.44 -44.85 27.58
CA ALA A 535 -18.37 -45.15 28.99
C ALA A 535 -19.42 -44.39 29.85
N SER A 536 -20.23 -43.49 29.26
CA SER A 536 -21.28 -42.72 29.98
C SER A 536 -22.68 -43.29 29.69
N PRO A 537 -23.46 -43.66 30.71
CA PRO A 537 -24.76 -44.35 30.55
C PRO A 537 -25.97 -43.44 30.27
N ILE A 538 -25.80 -42.17 29.89
CA ILE A 538 -26.88 -41.16 29.90
C ILE A 538 -27.20 -40.55 28.51
N GLU A 539 -26.73 -41.12 27.41
CA GLU A 539 -27.09 -40.57 26.09
C GLU A 539 -28.36 -41.25 25.54
N THR A 540 -29.40 -40.43 25.28
CA THR A 540 -30.55 -40.84 24.49
C THR A 540 -30.15 -40.98 23.01
N ARG A 541 -30.84 -41.83 22.24
CA ARG A 541 -30.54 -42.07 20.80
C ARG A 541 -30.65 -40.82 19.93
N GLU A 542 -31.34 -39.77 20.40
CA GLU A 542 -31.46 -38.47 19.73
C GLU A 542 -30.24 -37.57 19.98
N ASP A 543 -29.68 -37.57 21.20
CA ASP A 543 -28.52 -36.77 21.56
C ASP A 543 -27.25 -37.20 20.80
N ALA A 544 -27.16 -38.48 20.40
CA ALA A 544 -26.06 -39.00 19.58
C ALA A 544 -25.98 -38.40 18.15
N ARG A 545 -27.00 -37.65 17.70
CA ARG A 545 -27.03 -36.95 16.39
C ARG A 545 -26.66 -35.48 16.49
N LEU A 546 -26.58 -34.93 17.70
CA LEU A 546 -26.21 -33.54 17.92
C LEU A 546 -24.68 -33.41 17.96
N PRO A 547 -24.10 -32.30 17.39
CA PRO A 547 -22.69 -32.02 17.53
C PRO A 547 -22.34 -31.72 18.99
N ASN A 548 -21.17 -32.18 19.44
CA ASN A 548 -20.70 -31.85 20.79
C ASN A 548 -20.38 -30.36 20.94
N SER A 549 -20.28 -29.87 22.20
CA SER A 549 -20.07 -28.44 22.47
C SER A 549 -18.81 -27.86 21.79
N PHE A 550 -17.74 -28.66 21.64
CA PHE A 550 -16.52 -28.25 20.94
C PHE A 550 -16.79 -28.08 19.45
N ASP A 551 -17.46 -29.04 18.81
CA ASP A 551 -17.82 -28.95 17.39
C ASP A 551 -18.75 -27.78 17.12
N VAL A 552 -19.68 -27.47 18.04
CA VAL A 552 -20.57 -26.29 17.93
C VAL A 552 -19.75 -25.03 17.91
N VAL A 553 -18.79 -24.85 18.84
CA VAL A 553 -17.92 -23.67 18.89
C VAL A 553 -17.08 -23.56 17.63
N VAL A 554 -16.42 -24.65 17.21
CA VAL A 554 -15.60 -24.65 15.98
C VAL A 554 -16.43 -24.28 14.74
N ARG A 555 -17.66 -24.80 14.62
CA ARG A 555 -18.57 -24.46 13.50
C ARG A 555 -19.04 -23.01 13.55
N ILE A 556 -19.35 -22.47 14.72
CA ILE A 556 -19.71 -21.05 14.86
C ILE A 556 -18.55 -20.16 14.40
N LEU A 557 -17.34 -20.46 14.86
CA LEU A 557 -16.14 -19.73 14.42
C LEU A 557 -15.94 -19.85 12.91
N GLN A 558 -16.11 -21.05 12.35
CA GLN A 558 -16.01 -21.27 10.89
C GLN A 558 -17.06 -20.45 10.13
N ILE A 559 -18.33 -20.46 10.57
CA ILE A 559 -19.40 -19.66 9.94
C ILE A 559 -19.02 -18.18 9.97
N MET A 560 -18.65 -17.67 11.14
CA MET A 560 -18.28 -16.26 11.29
C MET A 560 -17.10 -15.88 10.39
N GLN A 561 -16.04 -16.69 10.38
CA GLN A 561 -14.86 -16.42 9.54
C GLN A 561 -15.18 -16.52 8.05
N HIS A 562 -16.06 -17.45 7.65
CA HIS A 562 -16.48 -17.59 6.26
C HIS A 562 -17.26 -16.36 5.80
N GLU A 563 -18.28 -15.94 6.58
CA GLU A 563 -19.11 -14.77 6.26
C GLU A 563 -18.28 -13.48 6.24
N LEU A 564 -17.46 -13.25 7.28
CA LEU A 564 -16.56 -12.08 7.30
C LEU A 564 -15.54 -12.11 6.16
N GLY A 565 -15.01 -13.28 5.79
CA GLY A 565 -14.08 -13.42 4.67
C GLY A 565 -14.73 -13.14 3.33
N ASN A 566 -16.01 -13.50 3.16
CA ASN A 566 -16.76 -13.19 1.94
C ASN A 566 -17.13 -11.70 1.86
N ASP A 567 -17.52 -11.07 2.97
CA ASP A 567 -17.79 -9.62 3.01
C ASP A 567 -16.53 -8.82 2.64
N ARG A 568 -15.36 -9.28 3.09
CA ARG A 568 -14.05 -8.69 2.75
C ARG A 568 -13.55 -9.03 1.33
N ALA A 569 -14.21 -9.96 0.63
CA ALA A 569 -13.85 -10.31 -0.76
C ALA A 569 -13.91 -9.10 -1.72
N GLY A 570 -14.73 -8.08 -1.42
CA GLY A 570 -14.77 -6.82 -2.16
C GLY A 570 -13.52 -5.92 -1.97
N GLU A 571 -12.70 -6.19 -0.97
CA GLU A 571 -11.50 -5.41 -0.65
C GLU A 571 -10.24 -5.95 -1.36
N VAL A 572 -10.31 -7.14 -1.96
CA VAL A 572 -9.21 -7.76 -2.73
C VAL A 572 -9.40 -7.59 -4.22
N ASP A 573 -8.31 -7.47 -4.97
CA ASP A 573 -8.36 -7.41 -6.43
C ASP A 573 -8.49 -8.81 -7.05
N VAL A 574 -7.91 -9.82 -6.38
CA VAL A 574 -8.02 -11.24 -6.75
C VAL A 574 -8.19 -12.09 -5.50
N LEU A 575 -9.25 -12.87 -5.45
CA LEU A 575 -9.50 -13.82 -4.35
C LEU A 575 -9.15 -15.24 -4.80
N VAL A 576 -8.29 -15.91 -4.01
CA VAL A 576 -7.91 -17.31 -4.18
C VAL A 576 -8.61 -18.15 -3.12
N ASN A 577 -9.46 -19.08 -3.54
CA ASN A 577 -10.26 -19.95 -2.67
C ASN A 577 -9.91 -21.42 -2.91
N PRO A 578 -9.00 -22.03 -2.14
CA PRO A 578 -8.73 -23.46 -2.23
C PRO A 578 -9.96 -24.30 -1.84
N ASP A 579 -10.22 -25.40 -2.56
CA ASP A 579 -11.28 -26.34 -2.18
C ASP A 579 -10.84 -27.28 -1.06
N LEU A 580 -11.16 -26.87 0.16
CA LEU A 580 -10.74 -27.57 1.40
C LEU A 580 -11.89 -28.31 2.10
N ARG A 581 -13.03 -28.52 1.41
CA ARG A 581 -14.25 -29.16 1.96
C ARG A 581 -14.04 -30.59 2.45
N THR A 582 -13.05 -31.29 1.92
CA THR A 582 -12.74 -32.67 2.27
C THR A 582 -11.80 -32.81 3.44
N PHE A 583 -11.21 -31.73 3.92
CA PHE A 583 -10.27 -31.72 5.03
C PHE A 583 -10.89 -31.14 6.30
N TRP A 584 -10.55 -31.73 7.43
CA TRP A 584 -10.97 -31.19 8.72
C TRP A 584 -10.05 -30.03 9.17
N VAL A 585 -10.60 -29.07 9.90
CA VAL A 585 -9.92 -27.83 10.32
C VAL A 585 -8.64 -28.04 11.15
N LEU A 586 -8.52 -29.18 11.85
CA LEU A 586 -7.32 -29.56 12.63
C LEU A 586 -6.53 -30.71 11.97
N GLU A 587 -6.72 -30.99 10.70
CA GLU A 587 -6.11 -32.12 9.98
C GLU A 587 -4.71 -31.79 9.47
N PHE A 588 -3.79 -31.45 10.36
CA PHE A 588 -2.41 -31.11 10.02
C PHE A 588 -1.63 -32.25 9.36
N TRP A 589 -2.04 -33.51 9.55
CA TRP A 589 -1.40 -34.66 8.93
C TRP A 589 -1.70 -34.82 7.44
N SER A 590 -2.68 -34.09 6.91
CA SER A 590 -3.01 -34.07 5.48
C SER A 590 -2.35 -32.89 4.76
N ALA A 591 -1.26 -32.36 5.30
CA ALA A 591 -0.58 -31.17 4.82
C ALA A 591 -0.30 -31.20 3.30
N ALA A 592 0.18 -32.34 2.74
CA ALA A 592 0.47 -32.44 1.31
C ALA A 592 -0.80 -32.24 0.46
N GLY A 593 -1.93 -32.85 0.84
CA GLY A 593 -3.20 -32.68 0.12
C GLY A 593 -3.73 -31.23 0.21
N ILE A 594 -3.62 -30.60 1.40
CA ILE A 594 -4.05 -29.21 1.63
C ILE A 594 -3.19 -28.24 0.80
N ILE A 595 -1.87 -28.41 0.80
CA ILE A 595 -0.92 -27.62 -0.02
C ILE A 595 -1.25 -27.75 -1.51
N GLU A 596 -1.57 -28.96 -1.98
CA GLU A 596 -1.95 -29.24 -3.37
C GLU A 596 -3.22 -28.46 -3.77
N GLN A 597 -4.24 -28.41 -2.90
CA GLN A 597 -5.43 -27.59 -3.15
C GLN A 597 -5.08 -26.10 -3.25
N GLY A 598 -4.10 -25.63 -2.46
CA GLY A 598 -3.58 -24.28 -2.58
C GLY A 598 -2.95 -24.01 -3.96
N ARG A 599 -2.15 -24.96 -4.48
CA ARG A 599 -1.59 -24.87 -5.85
C ARG A 599 -2.69 -24.79 -6.90
N HIS A 600 -3.64 -25.72 -6.87
CA HIS A 600 -4.73 -25.75 -7.85
C HIS A 600 -5.53 -24.44 -7.85
N ALA A 601 -5.85 -23.91 -6.69
CA ALA A 601 -6.60 -22.66 -6.58
C ALA A 601 -5.79 -21.45 -7.12
N ALA A 602 -4.50 -21.41 -6.82
CA ALA A 602 -3.64 -20.34 -7.35
C ALA A 602 -3.47 -20.43 -8.86
N GLU A 603 -3.28 -21.64 -9.41
CA GLU A 603 -3.20 -21.89 -10.86
C GLU A 603 -4.50 -21.45 -11.57
N ALA A 604 -5.65 -21.74 -10.99
CA ALA A 604 -6.94 -21.30 -11.51
C ALA A 604 -7.09 -19.77 -11.49
N ALA A 605 -6.47 -19.09 -10.52
CA ALA A 605 -6.50 -17.64 -10.39
C ALA A 605 -5.47 -16.90 -11.28
N LEU A 606 -4.45 -17.59 -11.83
CA LEU A 606 -3.37 -16.98 -12.62
C LEU A 606 -3.87 -16.08 -13.76
N PRO A 607 -4.87 -16.48 -14.58
CA PRO A 607 -5.35 -15.60 -15.65
C PRO A 607 -5.84 -14.25 -15.12
N THR A 608 -6.56 -14.26 -14.00
CA THR A 608 -7.09 -13.03 -13.35
C THR A 608 -5.96 -12.20 -12.75
N ILE A 609 -4.99 -12.85 -12.07
CA ILE A 609 -3.82 -12.16 -11.51
C ILE A 609 -3.02 -11.47 -12.62
N ARG A 610 -2.73 -12.19 -13.71
CA ARG A 610 -1.99 -11.63 -14.86
C ARG A 610 -2.75 -10.49 -15.52
N ALA A 611 -4.07 -10.63 -15.71
CA ALA A 611 -4.89 -9.56 -16.27
C ALA A 611 -4.84 -8.28 -15.41
N LYS A 612 -4.86 -8.41 -14.08
CA LYS A 612 -4.72 -7.29 -13.16
C LYS A 612 -3.32 -6.66 -13.18
N LEU A 613 -2.28 -7.48 -13.27
CA LEU A 613 -0.91 -6.98 -13.44
C LEU A 613 -0.75 -6.25 -14.78
N ASP A 614 -1.29 -6.78 -15.87
CA ASP A 614 -1.25 -6.16 -17.19
C ASP A 614 -2.05 -4.84 -17.22
N GLU A 615 -3.19 -4.77 -16.52
CA GLU A 615 -3.96 -3.55 -16.32
C GLU A 615 -3.10 -2.49 -15.62
N LEU A 616 -2.45 -2.85 -14.53
CA LEU A 616 -1.56 -1.98 -13.77
C LEU A 616 -0.35 -1.52 -14.59
N HIS A 617 0.21 -2.41 -15.44
CA HIS A 617 1.29 -2.06 -16.35
C HIS A 617 0.87 -1.08 -17.44
N ARG A 618 -0.38 -1.18 -17.94
CA ARG A 618 -0.93 -0.24 -18.93
C ARG A 618 -1.29 1.12 -18.33
N GLU A 619 -1.76 1.12 -17.09
CA GLU A 619 -2.11 2.33 -16.34
C GLU A 619 -0.89 2.99 -15.65
N GLY A 620 0.26 2.36 -15.66
CA GLY A 620 1.48 2.83 -15.01
C GLY A 620 1.94 4.21 -15.51
N PRO A 621 2.74 4.93 -14.67
CA PRO A 621 3.26 6.24 -15.02
C PRO A 621 4.11 6.26 -16.28
#